data_b18ddccc50f596cfe455196f871613eb
#
_entry.id   b18ddccc50f596cfe455196f871613eb
#
_cell.length_a   1.000
_cell.length_b   1.000
_cell.length_c   1.000
_cell.angle_alpha   90.00
_cell.angle_beta   90.00
_cell.angle_gamma   90.00
#
_symmetry.space_group_name_H-M   'P 1'
#
loop_
_entity.id
_entity.type
_entity.pdbx_description
1 polymer ?
#
loop_
_entity_poly.entity_id
_entity_poly.type
_entity_poly.pdbx_seq_one_letter_code
_entity_poly.pdbx_strand_id
1 'polypeptide(L)'
;MKHCDKIMIVEDDAGIRHYLQSTLSNAGYDTVAVGDGRSALALAASHCPDCVLLDLGLPDMDGIGIIQSIRKWSSVPIIVISARMTEDDKAGALDLGADDYLTKPFGTVELLARIRTALRHTRRACGREELREGQYIVGDLVIDYNKHRAYLGGEDAGLTPSEFKILALLGRYAGRVLTYQQMLRELWGPAANPRDNKLLRVHMANLRRKLEKNPEEPRYLFTEVGVGYRLAEGEGTEPLESDSTKETEE
;
A
#
# COMPACT_ATOMS: atom_id res chain seq x y z
N MET A 1 -10.86 -8.26 13.46
CA MET A 1 -10.21 -7.05 14.01
C MET A 1 -10.34 -5.97 12.96
N LYS A 2 -10.87 -4.77 13.29
CA LYS A 2 -10.89 -3.63 12.35
C LYS A 2 -9.44 -3.29 11.98
N HIS A 3 -9.13 -3.28 10.70
CA HIS A 3 -7.84 -2.81 10.20
C HIS A 3 -7.78 -1.29 10.45
N CYS A 4 -6.85 -0.85 11.31
CA CYS A 4 -6.54 0.56 11.47
C CYS A 4 -5.53 0.96 10.40
N ASP A 5 -5.84 1.99 9.60
CA ASP A 5 -4.88 2.51 8.64
C ASP A 5 -3.66 3.06 9.39
N LYS A 6 -2.47 2.76 8.89
CA LYS A 6 -1.20 3.16 9.48
C LYS A 6 -0.66 4.39 8.79
N ILE A 7 -0.47 5.47 9.55
CA ILE A 7 0.07 6.73 9.05
C ILE A 7 1.52 6.88 9.53
N MET A 8 2.44 7.06 8.59
CA MET A 8 3.81 7.42 8.91
C MET A 8 3.96 8.93 8.95
N ILE A 9 4.56 9.43 10.03
CA ILE A 9 4.83 10.85 10.25
C ILE A 9 6.34 11.07 10.18
N VAL A 10 6.78 11.93 9.28
CA VAL A 10 8.17 12.32 9.09
C VAL A 10 8.27 13.83 9.35
N GLU A 11 8.74 14.21 10.53
CA GLU A 11 8.73 15.57 11.02
C GLU A 11 9.87 15.73 12.04
N ASP A 12 10.77 16.68 11.88
CA ASP A 12 11.92 16.89 12.77
C ASP A 12 11.55 17.62 14.07
N ASP A 13 10.57 18.53 14.03
CA ASP A 13 10.09 19.20 15.24
C ASP A 13 9.32 18.22 16.13
N ALA A 14 9.85 18.01 17.34
CA ALA A 14 9.29 17.08 18.31
C ALA A 14 7.87 17.47 18.77
N GLY A 15 7.57 18.78 18.85
CA GLY A 15 6.26 19.29 19.25
C GLY A 15 5.20 19.03 18.19
N ILE A 16 5.52 19.33 16.92
CA ILE A 16 4.62 19.06 15.78
C ILE A 16 4.44 17.56 15.61
N ARG A 17 5.51 16.79 15.69
CA ARG A 17 5.45 15.33 15.61
C ARG A 17 4.54 14.71 16.68
N HIS A 18 4.68 15.14 17.93
CA HIS A 18 3.82 14.69 19.02
C HIS A 18 2.35 15.11 18.83
N TYR A 19 2.12 16.35 18.39
CA TYR A 19 0.78 16.83 18.05
C TYR A 19 0.12 15.98 16.96
N LEU A 20 0.84 15.69 15.88
CA LEU A 20 0.34 14.83 14.79
C LEU A 20 0.03 13.41 15.28
N GLN A 21 0.92 12.80 16.06
CA GLN A 21 0.68 11.47 16.61
C GLN A 21 -0.57 11.42 17.50
N SER A 22 -0.69 12.36 18.41
CA SER A 22 -1.85 12.45 19.32
C SER A 22 -3.15 12.66 18.54
N THR A 23 -3.14 13.58 17.58
CA THR A 23 -4.31 13.88 16.72
C THR A 23 -4.76 12.67 15.92
N LEU A 24 -3.83 11.96 15.29
CA LEU A 24 -4.13 10.81 14.46
C LEU A 24 -4.56 9.59 15.27
N SER A 25 -3.91 9.34 16.41
CA SER A 25 -4.29 8.27 17.32
C SER A 25 -5.71 8.48 17.87
N ASN A 26 -6.07 9.72 18.22
CA ASN A 26 -7.44 10.07 18.65
C ASN A 26 -8.47 9.90 17.51
N ALA A 27 -8.05 10.05 16.26
CA ALA A 27 -8.89 9.79 15.09
C ALA A 27 -8.97 8.30 14.70
N GLY A 28 -8.31 7.40 15.43
CA GLY A 28 -8.35 5.95 15.24
C GLY A 28 -7.35 5.41 14.23
N TYR A 29 -6.29 6.16 13.90
CA TYR A 29 -5.19 5.69 13.07
C TYR A 29 -4.08 5.07 13.90
N ASP A 30 -3.40 4.04 13.36
CA ASP A 30 -2.11 3.59 13.87
C ASP A 30 -1.01 4.51 13.35
N THR A 31 -0.02 4.87 14.19
CA THR A 31 0.99 5.86 13.81
C THR A 31 2.41 5.38 14.05
N VAL A 32 3.28 5.66 13.09
CA VAL A 32 4.74 5.51 13.21
C VAL A 32 5.37 6.87 12.92
N ALA A 33 6.23 7.38 13.83
CA ALA A 33 6.77 8.72 13.68
C ALA A 33 8.30 8.72 13.79
N VAL A 34 8.94 9.51 12.93
CA VAL A 34 10.40 9.68 12.86
C VAL A 34 10.76 11.15 12.63
N GLY A 35 11.98 11.53 13.02
CA GLY A 35 12.48 12.90 12.91
C GLY A 35 13.51 13.13 11.80
N ASP A 36 13.80 12.11 10.98
CA ASP A 36 14.85 12.19 9.96
C ASP A 36 14.51 11.34 8.74
N GLY A 37 15.08 11.69 7.60
CA GLY A 37 14.77 11.08 6.32
C GLY A 37 15.32 9.67 6.17
N ARG A 38 16.49 9.34 6.76
CA ARG A 38 17.06 7.99 6.68
C ARG A 38 16.18 6.99 7.40
N SER A 39 15.74 7.34 8.62
CA SER A 39 14.78 6.55 9.38
C SER A 39 13.45 6.43 8.64
N ALA A 40 12.98 7.50 7.98
CA ALA A 40 11.77 7.50 7.19
C ALA A 40 11.83 6.47 6.06
N LEU A 41 12.90 6.44 5.26
CA LEU A 41 13.05 5.47 4.18
C LEU A 41 13.12 4.03 4.69
N ALA A 42 13.85 3.79 5.78
CA ALA A 42 13.95 2.46 6.38
C ALA A 42 12.60 1.96 6.93
N LEU A 43 11.85 2.85 7.61
CA LEU A 43 10.55 2.50 8.18
C LEU A 43 9.44 2.43 7.13
N ALA A 44 9.47 3.25 6.08
CA ALA A 44 8.54 3.13 4.96
C ALA A 44 8.62 1.73 4.34
N ALA A 45 9.84 1.22 4.13
CA ALA A 45 10.05 -0.11 3.58
C ALA A 45 9.64 -1.24 4.55
N SER A 46 9.87 -1.09 5.87
CA SER A 46 9.63 -2.15 6.85
C SER A 46 8.22 -2.15 7.45
N HIS A 47 7.54 -1.01 7.50
CA HIS A 47 6.22 -0.86 8.14
C HIS A 47 5.07 -0.72 7.15
N CYS A 48 5.34 -0.50 5.85
CA CYS A 48 4.37 -0.29 4.77
C CYS A 48 3.18 0.57 5.24
N PRO A 49 3.38 1.86 5.50
CA PRO A 49 2.30 2.74 5.92
C PRO A 49 1.23 2.83 4.83
N ASP A 50 -0.01 3.12 5.22
CA ASP A 50 -1.11 3.37 4.29
C ASP A 50 -1.12 4.81 3.77
N CYS A 51 -0.43 5.73 4.47
CA CYS A 51 -0.18 7.11 4.07
C CYS A 51 1.07 7.64 4.77
N VAL A 52 1.80 8.53 4.10
CA VAL A 52 2.97 9.22 4.64
C VAL A 52 2.66 10.71 4.75
N LEU A 53 2.87 11.28 5.93
CA LEU A 53 2.93 12.72 6.17
C LEU A 53 4.40 13.12 6.21
N LEU A 54 4.83 13.99 5.32
CA LEU A 54 6.24 14.30 5.11
C LEU A 54 6.52 15.79 5.22
N ASP A 55 7.35 16.21 6.16
CA ASP A 55 7.98 17.52 6.08
C ASP A 55 9.15 17.51 5.10
N LEU A 56 9.28 18.60 4.34
CA LEU A 56 10.40 18.79 3.40
C LEU A 56 11.65 19.31 4.10
N GLY A 57 11.52 19.94 5.26
CA GLY A 57 12.59 20.61 5.97
C GLY A 57 13.38 19.73 6.93
N LEU A 58 13.71 18.49 6.58
CA LEU A 58 14.41 17.57 7.45
C LEU A 58 15.91 17.89 7.59
N PRO A 59 16.53 17.54 8.72
CA PRO A 59 17.90 17.95 9.01
C PRO A 59 18.98 17.18 8.24
N ASP A 60 18.67 15.98 7.75
CA ASP A 60 19.62 15.05 7.15
C ASP A 60 19.50 14.93 5.64
N MET A 61 18.33 15.22 5.07
CA MET A 61 18.11 15.21 3.62
C MET A 61 16.86 16.01 3.22
N ASP A 62 16.82 16.46 1.97
CA ASP A 62 15.63 17.12 1.43
C ASP A 62 14.47 16.09 1.29
N GLY A 63 13.28 16.45 1.77
CA GLY A 63 12.08 15.64 1.66
C GLY A 63 11.70 15.27 0.22
N ILE A 64 12.07 16.08 -0.75
CA ILE A 64 11.92 15.76 -2.19
C ILE A 64 12.68 14.47 -2.56
N GLY A 65 13.90 14.30 -2.06
CA GLY A 65 14.67 13.08 -2.26
C GLY A 65 14.01 11.83 -1.64
N ILE A 66 13.24 12.02 -0.56
CA ILE A 66 12.45 10.95 0.06
C ILE A 66 11.28 10.56 -0.84
N ILE A 67 10.53 11.53 -1.39
CA ILE A 67 9.44 11.29 -2.34
C ILE A 67 9.96 10.45 -3.50
N GLN A 68 11.01 10.91 -4.19
CA GLN A 68 11.59 10.19 -5.32
C GLN A 68 12.07 8.78 -4.95
N SER A 69 12.63 8.60 -3.75
CA SER A 69 13.10 7.30 -3.30
C SER A 69 11.94 6.34 -3.02
N ILE A 70 10.87 6.80 -2.39
CA ILE A 70 9.67 5.98 -2.13
C ILE A 70 8.98 5.64 -3.46
N ARG A 71 8.87 6.55 -4.41
CA ARG A 71 8.22 6.34 -5.70
C ARG A 71 8.90 5.30 -6.59
N LYS A 72 10.15 4.98 -6.36
CA LYS A 72 10.84 3.88 -7.07
C LYS A 72 10.24 2.50 -6.78
N TRP A 73 9.52 2.35 -5.67
CA TRP A 73 9.04 1.03 -5.22
C TRP A 73 7.64 1.05 -4.58
N SER A 74 7.02 2.21 -4.37
CA SER A 74 5.72 2.32 -3.72
C SER A 74 4.88 3.47 -4.26
N SER A 75 3.57 3.19 -4.45
CA SER A 75 2.53 4.17 -4.74
C SER A 75 1.81 4.65 -3.47
N VAL A 76 2.37 4.44 -2.28
CA VAL A 76 1.77 4.93 -1.03
C VAL A 76 1.50 6.42 -1.11
N PRO A 77 0.30 6.90 -0.74
CA PRO A 77 0.02 8.34 -0.77
C PRO A 77 0.95 9.11 0.17
N ILE A 78 1.53 10.18 -0.37
CA ILE A 78 2.43 11.10 0.34
C ILE A 78 1.77 12.47 0.38
N ILE A 79 1.46 12.93 1.58
CA ILE A 79 0.98 14.29 1.84
C ILE A 79 2.15 15.08 2.41
N VAL A 80 2.59 16.08 1.67
CA VAL A 80 3.64 17.00 2.14
C VAL A 80 3.05 17.98 3.13
N ILE A 81 3.74 18.19 4.27
CA ILE A 81 3.39 19.19 5.28
C ILE A 81 4.58 20.11 5.44
N SER A 82 4.51 21.35 4.95
CA SER A 82 5.67 22.22 4.93
C SER A 82 5.32 23.68 5.21
N ALA A 83 6.29 24.42 5.76
CA ALA A 83 6.22 25.88 5.90
C ALA A 83 6.57 26.62 4.59
N ARG A 84 7.08 25.91 3.56
CA ARG A 84 7.36 26.50 2.25
C ARG A 84 6.04 26.89 1.57
N MET A 85 5.89 28.15 1.20
CA MET A 85 4.62 28.69 0.73
C MET A 85 4.60 29.00 -0.77
N THR A 86 5.74 28.90 -1.49
CA THR A 86 5.79 29.26 -2.89
C THR A 86 5.00 28.29 -3.75
N GLU A 87 4.38 28.79 -4.82
CA GLU A 87 3.65 27.94 -5.77
C GLU A 87 4.59 26.95 -6.45
N ASP A 88 5.83 27.37 -6.71
CA ASP A 88 6.87 26.53 -7.32
C ASP A 88 7.25 25.35 -6.42
N ASP A 89 7.37 25.54 -5.09
CA ASP A 89 7.65 24.45 -4.14
C ASP A 89 6.53 23.41 -4.12
N LYS A 90 5.27 23.89 -4.16
CA LYS A 90 4.09 23.01 -4.19
C LYS A 90 4.00 22.22 -5.49
N ALA A 91 4.12 22.93 -6.63
CA ALA A 91 4.10 22.31 -7.94
C ALA A 91 5.24 21.29 -8.07
N GLY A 92 6.46 21.66 -7.67
CA GLY A 92 7.60 20.76 -7.70
C GLY A 92 7.43 19.49 -6.87
N ALA A 93 6.85 19.57 -5.67
CA ALA A 93 6.59 18.39 -4.85
C ALA A 93 5.54 17.47 -5.48
N LEU A 94 4.46 18.05 -6.05
CA LEU A 94 3.39 17.30 -6.72
C LEU A 94 3.89 16.64 -8.00
N ASP A 95 4.65 17.37 -8.84
CA ASP A 95 5.24 16.83 -10.08
C ASP A 95 6.22 15.68 -9.82
N LEU A 96 6.87 15.67 -8.66
CA LEU A 96 7.77 14.60 -8.23
C LEU A 96 7.07 13.44 -7.54
N GLY A 97 5.73 13.51 -7.45
CA GLY A 97 4.90 12.39 -7.03
C GLY A 97 4.32 12.49 -5.61
N ALA A 98 4.31 13.68 -4.97
CA ALA A 98 3.44 13.89 -3.82
C ALA A 98 1.97 13.88 -4.27
N ASP A 99 1.07 13.32 -3.46
CA ASP A 99 -0.36 13.24 -3.78
C ASP A 99 -1.13 14.49 -3.31
N ASP A 100 -0.62 15.16 -2.28
CA ASP A 100 -1.21 16.38 -1.77
C ASP A 100 -0.18 17.22 -1.00
N TYR A 101 -0.53 18.49 -0.75
CA TYR A 101 0.33 19.45 -0.07
C TYR A 101 -0.45 20.25 0.96
N LEU A 102 0.04 20.32 2.19
CA LEU A 102 -0.55 21.04 3.31
C LEU A 102 0.45 22.06 3.87
N THR A 103 0.09 23.34 3.88
CA THR A 103 0.96 24.39 4.41
C THR A 103 0.82 24.56 5.90
N LYS A 104 1.95 24.73 6.60
CA LYS A 104 1.98 25.14 8.02
C LYS A 104 1.70 26.65 8.13
N PRO A 105 0.86 27.12 9.10
CA PRO A 105 0.08 26.34 10.04
C PRO A 105 -1.19 25.74 9.39
N PHE A 106 -1.58 24.54 9.80
CA PHE A 106 -2.76 23.83 9.29
C PHE A 106 -3.76 23.49 10.39
N GLY A 107 -5.02 23.35 10.01
CA GLY A 107 -6.08 22.90 10.91
C GLY A 107 -6.20 21.38 10.99
N THR A 108 -6.55 20.87 12.18
CA THR A 108 -6.82 19.43 12.38
C THR A 108 -7.86 18.87 11.42
N VAL A 109 -8.93 19.62 11.18
CA VAL A 109 -10.03 19.20 10.28
C VAL A 109 -9.53 19.03 8.85
N GLU A 110 -8.72 19.98 8.38
CA GLU A 110 -8.13 19.93 7.03
C GLU A 110 -7.19 18.75 6.89
N LEU A 111 -6.24 18.57 7.82
CA LEU A 111 -5.32 17.44 7.85
C LEU A 111 -6.07 16.10 7.74
N LEU A 112 -7.06 15.87 8.61
CA LEU A 112 -7.84 14.64 8.61
C LEU A 112 -8.66 14.45 7.32
N ALA A 113 -9.15 15.54 6.72
CA ALA A 113 -9.89 15.46 5.45
C ALA A 113 -8.97 15.02 4.30
N ARG A 114 -7.75 15.57 4.22
CA ARG A 114 -6.75 15.20 3.21
C ARG A 114 -6.29 13.75 3.36
N ILE A 115 -6.03 13.30 4.58
CA ILE A 115 -5.68 11.90 4.87
C ILE A 115 -6.80 10.96 4.41
N ARG A 116 -8.07 11.25 4.77
CA ARG A 116 -9.20 10.44 4.31
C ARG A 116 -9.32 10.39 2.80
N THR A 117 -9.06 11.51 2.13
CA THR A 117 -9.09 11.59 0.65
C THR A 117 -7.98 10.75 0.05
N ALA A 118 -6.74 10.89 0.52
CA ALA A 118 -5.59 10.12 0.06
C ALA A 118 -5.81 8.61 0.24
N LEU A 119 -6.26 8.18 1.42
CA LEU A 119 -6.58 6.78 1.70
C LEU A 119 -7.73 6.24 0.83
N ARG A 120 -8.75 7.06 0.54
CA ARG A 120 -9.86 6.67 -0.34
C ARG A 120 -9.38 6.47 -1.78
N HIS A 121 -8.55 7.38 -2.31
CA HIS A 121 -7.98 7.23 -3.65
C HIS A 121 -7.14 5.96 -3.78
N THR A 122 -6.32 5.66 -2.78
CA THR A 122 -5.53 4.42 -2.75
C THR A 122 -6.42 3.19 -2.68
N ARG A 123 -7.49 3.23 -1.88
CA ARG A 123 -8.46 2.13 -1.81
C ARG A 123 -9.20 1.92 -3.13
N ARG A 124 -9.54 2.99 -3.85
CA ARG A 124 -10.15 2.93 -5.19
C ARG A 124 -9.16 2.42 -6.23
N ALA A 125 -7.96 2.98 -6.26
CA ALA A 125 -6.90 2.54 -7.17
C ALA A 125 -6.49 1.08 -6.94
N CYS A 126 -6.59 0.59 -5.69
CA CYS A 126 -6.34 -0.81 -5.32
C CYS A 126 -7.58 -1.72 -5.50
N GLY A 127 -8.65 -1.28 -6.17
CA GLY A 127 -9.88 -2.07 -6.35
C GLY A 127 -10.59 -2.44 -5.04
N ARG A 128 -10.27 -1.78 -3.92
CA ARG A 128 -10.86 -2.08 -2.61
C ARG A 128 -12.34 -1.69 -2.47
N GLU A 129 -12.89 -0.86 -3.36
CA GLU A 129 -14.32 -0.55 -3.39
C GLU A 129 -15.15 -1.55 -4.19
N GLU A 130 -14.53 -2.42 -4.99
CA GLU A 130 -15.20 -3.51 -5.73
C GLU A 130 -15.00 -4.89 -5.09
N LEU A 131 -14.67 -4.93 -3.81
CA LEU A 131 -14.86 -6.16 -3.04
C LEU A 131 -16.36 -6.49 -3.05
N ARG A 132 -16.80 -7.33 -3.98
CA ARG A 132 -17.96 -8.18 -3.69
C ARG A 132 -17.65 -8.78 -2.33
N GLU A 133 -18.42 -8.41 -1.30
CA GLU A 133 -18.17 -8.66 0.11
C GLU A 133 -17.24 -9.86 0.36
N GLY A 134 -15.95 -9.59 0.69
CA GLY A 134 -15.01 -10.62 1.09
C GLY A 134 -14.19 -11.32 -0.01
N GLN A 135 -14.12 -10.80 -1.23
CA GLN A 135 -13.29 -11.36 -2.31
C GLN A 135 -12.36 -10.31 -2.91
N TYR A 136 -11.16 -10.71 -3.36
CA TYR A 136 -10.26 -9.92 -4.19
C TYR A 136 -10.11 -10.61 -5.55
N ILE A 137 -10.24 -9.86 -6.64
CA ILE A 137 -10.21 -10.38 -8.01
C ILE A 137 -9.12 -9.66 -8.80
N VAL A 138 -8.27 -10.44 -9.48
CA VAL A 138 -7.27 -9.94 -10.41
C VAL A 138 -7.14 -10.90 -11.59
N GLY A 139 -7.57 -10.48 -12.78
CA GLY A 139 -7.67 -11.38 -13.93
C GLY A 139 -8.51 -12.62 -13.60
N ASP A 140 -7.93 -13.81 -13.78
CA ASP A 140 -8.59 -15.09 -13.51
C ASP A 140 -8.45 -15.55 -12.03
N LEU A 141 -7.68 -14.83 -11.22
CA LEU A 141 -7.43 -15.15 -9.81
C LEU A 141 -8.47 -14.48 -8.92
N VAL A 142 -9.17 -15.27 -8.11
CA VAL A 142 -10.13 -14.82 -7.08
C VAL A 142 -9.65 -15.30 -5.72
N ILE A 143 -9.49 -14.39 -4.77
CA ILE A 143 -9.17 -14.70 -3.36
C ILE A 143 -10.44 -14.47 -2.54
N ASP A 144 -11.05 -15.54 -2.03
CA ASP A 144 -12.25 -15.50 -1.18
C ASP A 144 -11.83 -15.56 0.29
N TYR A 145 -11.85 -14.38 0.94
CA TYR A 145 -11.43 -14.25 2.35
C TYR A 145 -12.44 -14.90 3.32
N ASN A 146 -13.71 -14.99 2.94
CA ASN A 146 -14.76 -15.58 3.78
C ASN A 146 -14.65 -17.10 3.78
N LYS A 147 -14.41 -17.69 2.61
CA LYS A 147 -14.26 -19.15 2.46
C LYS A 147 -12.85 -19.64 2.75
N HIS A 148 -11.87 -18.72 2.93
CA HIS A 148 -10.44 -19.06 3.05
C HIS A 148 -9.93 -19.90 1.86
N ARG A 149 -10.35 -19.55 0.64
CA ARG A 149 -10.00 -20.25 -0.61
C ARG A 149 -9.57 -19.27 -1.69
N ALA A 150 -8.79 -19.78 -2.63
CA ALA A 150 -8.46 -19.07 -3.86
C ALA A 150 -8.88 -19.91 -5.06
N TYR A 151 -9.33 -19.22 -6.10
CA TYR A 151 -9.78 -19.85 -7.34
C TYR A 151 -8.99 -19.25 -8.51
N LEU A 152 -8.62 -20.08 -9.47
CA LEU A 152 -7.97 -19.68 -10.70
C LEU A 152 -8.81 -20.17 -11.88
N GLY A 153 -9.28 -19.25 -12.74
CA GLY A 153 -10.18 -19.61 -13.84
C GLY A 153 -11.48 -20.27 -13.37
N GLY A 154 -11.94 -20.01 -12.15
CA GLY A 154 -13.13 -20.60 -11.53
C GLY A 154 -12.89 -21.92 -10.79
N GLU A 155 -11.73 -22.55 -10.92
CA GLU A 155 -11.35 -23.77 -10.21
C GLU A 155 -10.61 -23.49 -8.90
N ASP A 156 -10.82 -24.29 -7.85
CA ASP A 156 -10.12 -24.17 -6.57
C ASP A 156 -8.61 -24.40 -6.79
N ALA A 157 -7.79 -23.43 -6.43
CA ALA A 157 -6.33 -23.48 -6.59
C ALA A 157 -5.65 -24.47 -5.63
N GLY A 158 -6.35 -25.13 -4.72
CA GLY A 158 -5.85 -26.15 -3.81
C GLY A 158 -4.74 -25.64 -2.88
N LEU A 159 -4.88 -24.45 -2.34
CA LEU A 159 -3.89 -23.85 -1.45
C LEU A 159 -3.92 -24.48 -0.07
N THR A 160 -2.74 -24.70 0.51
CA THR A 160 -2.61 -25.02 1.93
C THR A 160 -2.99 -23.82 2.80
N PRO A 161 -3.33 -24.01 4.11
CA PRO A 161 -3.65 -22.88 5.00
C PRO A 161 -2.55 -21.80 5.08
N SER A 162 -1.27 -22.20 5.03
CA SER A 162 -0.14 -21.28 5.06
C SER A 162 0.00 -20.51 3.75
N GLU A 163 -0.16 -21.17 2.61
CA GLU A 163 -0.17 -20.53 1.28
C GLU A 163 -1.33 -19.55 1.15
N PHE A 164 -2.53 -19.95 1.61
CA PHE A 164 -3.68 -19.05 1.60
C PHE A 164 -3.43 -17.81 2.47
N LYS A 165 -2.86 -17.96 3.69
CA LYS A 165 -2.53 -16.81 4.55
C LYS A 165 -1.58 -15.83 3.87
N ILE A 166 -0.56 -16.33 3.16
CA ILE A 166 0.40 -15.50 2.42
C ILE A 166 -0.31 -14.78 1.27
N LEU A 167 -1.09 -15.51 0.47
CA LEU A 167 -1.84 -14.92 -0.65
C LEU A 167 -2.86 -13.89 -0.16
N ALA A 168 -3.60 -14.19 0.91
CA ALA A 168 -4.57 -13.29 1.51
C ALA A 168 -3.93 -12.01 2.07
N LEU A 169 -2.72 -12.13 2.65
CA LEU A 169 -1.94 -10.98 3.09
C LEU A 169 -1.54 -10.10 1.88
N LEU A 170 -0.99 -10.70 0.84
CA LEU A 170 -0.62 -9.99 -0.39
C LEU A 170 -1.83 -9.35 -1.07
N GLY A 171 -2.99 -10.02 -1.09
CA GLY A 171 -4.23 -9.51 -1.64
C GLY A 171 -4.78 -8.30 -0.89
N ARG A 172 -4.60 -8.23 0.43
CA ARG A 172 -4.98 -7.05 1.23
C ARG A 172 -4.16 -5.81 0.87
N TYR A 173 -2.94 -6.02 0.39
CA TYR A 173 -1.99 -4.97 0.01
C TYR A 173 -1.65 -5.05 -1.49
N ALA A 174 -2.59 -5.51 -2.32
CA ALA A 174 -2.38 -5.65 -3.75
C ALA A 174 -1.84 -4.36 -4.38
N GLY A 175 -0.95 -4.51 -5.37
CA GLY A 175 -0.20 -3.41 -5.97
C GLY A 175 0.99 -2.92 -5.15
N ARG A 176 1.06 -3.22 -3.84
CA ARG A 176 2.12 -2.75 -2.93
C ARG A 176 3.13 -3.86 -2.65
N VAL A 177 4.41 -3.47 -2.57
CA VAL A 177 5.48 -4.39 -2.17
C VAL A 177 5.41 -4.60 -0.66
N LEU A 178 5.22 -5.84 -0.21
CA LEU A 178 5.40 -6.24 1.18
C LEU A 178 6.83 -6.74 1.39
N THR A 179 7.55 -6.13 2.33
CA THR A 179 8.91 -6.55 2.63
C THR A 179 8.93 -7.94 3.29
N TYR A 180 10.05 -8.65 3.16
CA TYR A 180 10.24 -9.94 3.84
C TYR A 180 9.96 -9.84 5.33
N GLN A 181 10.49 -8.80 5.99
CA GLN A 181 10.33 -8.61 7.42
C GLN A 181 8.88 -8.33 7.83
N GLN A 182 8.16 -7.54 7.03
CA GLN A 182 6.74 -7.28 7.27
C GLN A 182 5.92 -8.55 7.12
N MET A 183 6.12 -9.30 6.02
CA MET A 183 5.41 -10.57 5.81
C MET A 183 5.66 -11.55 6.95
N LEU A 184 6.92 -11.69 7.40
CA LEU A 184 7.25 -12.55 8.54
C LEU A 184 6.51 -12.14 9.80
N ARG A 185 6.50 -10.84 10.10
CA ARG A 185 5.82 -10.31 11.29
C ARG A 185 4.30 -10.54 11.26
N GLU A 186 3.68 -10.28 10.10
CA GLU A 186 2.22 -10.44 9.93
C GLU A 186 1.78 -11.92 9.94
N LEU A 187 2.61 -12.82 9.40
CA LEU A 187 2.29 -14.24 9.28
C LEU A 187 2.61 -15.05 10.53
N TRP A 188 3.75 -14.74 11.19
CA TRP A 188 4.30 -15.52 12.31
C TRP A 188 4.52 -14.71 13.59
N GLY A 189 4.17 -13.41 13.57
CA GLY A 189 4.20 -12.54 14.75
C GLY A 189 5.52 -11.76 14.92
N PRO A 190 5.58 -10.86 15.93
CA PRO A 190 6.70 -9.93 16.10
C PRO A 190 8.03 -10.62 16.49
N ALA A 191 7.99 -11.85 16.95
CA ALA A 191 9.17 -12.68 17.29
C ALA A 191 9.66 -13.53 16.12
N ALA A 192 9.12 -13.35 14.90
CA ALA A 192 9.53 -14.11 13.73
C ALA A 192 11.03 -13.99 13.45
N ASN A 193 11.70 -15.12 13.21
CA ASN A 193 13.13 -15.15 13.01
C ASN A 193 13.48 -14.82 11.54
N PRO A 194 14.55 -14.06 11.25
CA PRO A 194 15.05 -13.86 9.88
C PRO A 194 15.33 -15.16 9.10
N ARG A 195 15.54 -16.28 9.80
CA ARG A 195 15.68 -17.61 9.16
C ARG A 195 14.39 -18.08 8.49
N ASP A 196 13.23 -17.59 8.90
CA ASP A 196 11.93 -17.93 8.34
C ASP A 196 11.74 -17.38 6.91
N ASN A 197 12.66 -16.53 6.44
CA ASN A 197 12.76 -16.12 5.03
C ASN A 197 12.88 -17.31 4.07
N LYS A 198 13.55 -18.41 4.48
CA LYS A 198 13.64 -19.61 3.65
C LYS A 198 12.28 -20.27 3.48
N LEU A 199 11.51 -20.35 4.58
CA LEU A 199 10.16 -20.92 4.59
C LEU A 199 9.22 -20.09 3.72
N LEU A 200 9.25 -18.75 3.86
CA LEU A 200 8.48 -17.84 3.03
C LEU A 200 8.78 -18.04 1.54
N ARG A 201 10.06 -18.15 1.16
CA ARG A 201 10.46 -18.40 -0.24
C ARG A 201 9.92 -19.73 -0.77
N VAL A 202 9.92 -20.79 0.04
CA VAL A 202 9.35 -22.09 -0.33
C VAL A 202 7.84 -21.95 -0.60
N HIS A 203 7.10 -21.28 0.29
CA HIS A 203 5.67 -21.05 0.09
C HIS A 203 5.39 -20.20 -1.15
N MET A 204 6.20 -19.16 -1.41
CA MET A 204 6.05 -18.34 -2.62
C MET A 204 6.32 -19.13 -3.90
N ALA A 205 7.31 -20.04 -3.88
CA ALA A 205 7.57 -20.94 -5.01
C ALA A 205 6.40 -21.91 -5.24
N ASN A 206 5.80 -22.43 -4.16
CA ASN A 206 4.63 -23.30 -4.25
C ASN A 206 3.39 -22.55 -4.76
N LEU A 207 3.16 -21.34 -4.26
CA LEU A 207 2.08 -20.46 -4.74
C LEU A 207 2.19 -20.20 -6.24
N ARG A 208 3.40 -19.86 -6.73
CA ARG A 208 3.61 -19.66 -8.17
C ARG A 208 3.31 -20.91 -8.99
N ARG A 209 3.74 -22.09 -8.54
CA ARG A 209 3.43 -23.34 -9.24
C ARG A 209 1.93 -23.62 -9.35
N LYS A 210 1.12 -23.11 -8.41
CA LYS A 210 -0.34 -23.31 -8.38
C LYS A 210 -1.11 -22.21 -9.10
N LEU A 211 -0.58 -20.99 -9.11
CA LEU A 211 -1.31 -19.81 -9.59
C LEU A 211 -0.78 -19.26 -10.91
N GLU A 212 0.46 -19.56 -11.29
CA GLU A 212 1.08 -19.04 -12.49
C GLU A 212 1.17 -20.12 -13.57
N LYS A 213 0.87 -19.74 -14.81
CA LYS A 213 1.10 -20.63 -15.98
C LYS A 213 2.59 -20.87 -16.20
N ASN A 214 3.40 -19.81 -16.01
CA ASN A 214 4.85 -19.86 -16.04
C ASN A 214 5.41 -19.21 -14.77
N PRO A 215 5.96 -19.98 -13.81
CA PRO A 215 6.52 -19.43 -12.58
C PRO A 215 7.71 -18.45 -12.78
N GLU A 216 8.40 -18.52 -13.92
CA GLU A 216 9.51 -17.62 -14.25
C GLU A 216 9.03 -16.28 -14.81
N GLU A 217 7.82 -16.25 -15.40
CA GLU A 217 7.15 -15.04 -15.90
C GLU A 217 5.80 -14.84 -15.18
N PRO A 218 5.84 -14.47 -13.90
CA PRO A 218 4.64 -14.41 -13.07
C PRO A 218 3.68 -13.32 -13.55
N ARG A 219 2.38 -13.64 -13.58
CA ARG A 219 1.29 -12.71 -13.89
C ARG A 219 0.73 -12.06 -12.63
N TYR A 220 0.73 -12.80 -11.52
CA TYR A 220 0.10 -12.37 -10.26
C TYR A 220 1.10 -12.06 -9.16
N LEU A 221 2.14 -12.90 -8.98
CA LEU A 221 3.03 -12.86 -7.83
C LEU A 221 4.45 -12.40 -8.21
N PHE A 222 4.74 -11.13 -8.02
CA PHE A 222 6.02 -10.53 -8.36
C PHE A 222 7.03 -10.62 -7.19
N THR A 223 8.31 -10.72 -7.53
CA THR A 223 9.42 -10.58 -6.58
C THR A 223 10.11 -9.25 -6.81
N GLU A 224 10.13 -8.42 -5.80
CA GLU A 224 10.98 -7.23 -5.78
C GLU A 224 12.29 -7.60 -5.11
N VAL A 225 13.32 -7.74 -5.95
CA VAL A 225 14.61 -8.31 -5.54
C VAL A 225 15.23 -7.50 -4.40
N GLY A 226 15.59 -8.19 -3.31
CA GLY A 226 16.16 -7.57 -2.12
C GLY A 226 15.12 -6.91 -1.19
N VAL A 227 13.87 -6.76 -1.61
CA VAL A 227 12.82 -6.06 -0.86
C VAL A 227 11.74 -7.02 -0.33
N GLY A 228 11.04 -7.73 -1.23
CA GLY A 228 9.90 -8.57 -0.82
C GLY A 228 9.08 -9.08 -2.00
N TYR A 229 7.77 -9.15 -1.79
CA TYR A 229 6.81 -9.65 -2.77
C TYR A 229 5.64 -8.69 -2.95
N ARG A 230 5.00 -8.75 -4.14
CA ARG A 230 3.84 -7.97 -4.50
C ARG A 230 2.83 -8.83 -5.26
N LEU A 231 1.54 -8.66 -4.98
CA LEU A 231 0.46 -9.18 -5.82
C LEU A 231 0.11 -8.12 -6.87
N ALA A 232 -0.22 -8.56 -8.08
CA ALA A 232 -0.76 -7.68 -9.13
C ALA A 232 -1.99 -6.90 -8.64
N GLU A 233 -2.16 -5.69 -9.14
CA GLU A 233 -3.42 -4.94 -8.99
C GLU A 233 -4.51 -5.57 -9.84
N GLY A 234 -5.75 -5.61 -9.32
CA GLY A 234 -6.92 -5.93 -10.13
C GLY A 234 -7.15 -4.83 -11.16
N GLU A 235 -7.40 -5.19 -12.40
CA GLU A 235 -7.90 -4.25 -13.40
C GLU A 235 -9.28 -3.78 -12.92
N GLY A 236 -9.45 -2.47 -12.70
CA GLY A 236 -10.77 -1.89 -12.51
C GLY A 236 -11.62 -2.29 -13.71
N THR A 237 -12.78 -2.88 -13.48
CA THR A 237 -13.73 -3.16 -14.55
C THR A 237 -14.04 -1.84 -15.23
N GLU A 238 -13.53 -1.65 -16.46
CA GLU A 238 -14.12 -0.67 -17.38
C GLU A 238 -15.62 -0.97 -17.46
N PRO A 239 -16.49 0.04 -17.33
CA PRO A 239 -17.91 -0.18 -17.55
C PRO A 239 -18.08 -0.79 -18.93
N LEU A 240 -18.70 -1.96 -19.02
CA LEU A 240 -19.14 -2.52 -20.28
C LEU A 240 -19.95 -1.42 -20.98
N GLU A 241 -19.38 -0.83 -22.05
CA GLU A 241 -20.14 0.02 -22.95
C GLU A 241 -21.35 -0.79 -23.39
N SER A 242 -22.51 -0.32 -22.96
CA SER A 242 -23.78 -0.85 -23.43
C SER A 242 -23.82 -0.68 -24.94
N ASP A 243 -23.72 -1.79 -25.64
CA ASP A 243 -23.93 -1.90 -27.07
C ASP A 243 -25.39 -1.46 -27.35
N SER A 244 -25.51 -0.15 -27.59
CA SER A 244 -26.80 0.47 -27.93
C SER A 244 -27.04 0.29 -29.41
N THR A 245 -27.82 -0.75 -29.72
CA THR A 245 -28.90 -0.70 -30.71
C THR A 245 -28.53 -0.14 -32.10
N LYS A 246 -28.19 -1.01 -33.01
CA LYS A 246 -28.52 -0.81 -34.41
C LYS A 246 -30.01 -1.10 -34.57
N GLU A 247 -30.86 -0.11 -34.48
CA GLU A 247 -32.18 -0.15 -35.12
C GLU A 247 -31.98 0.12 -36.60
N THR A 248 -32.32 -0.88 -37.38
CA THR A 248 -32.44 -0.85 -38.81
C THR A 248 -33.77 -0.18 -39.13
N GLU A 249 -33.71 0.98 -39.77
CA GLU A 249 -34.88 1.51 -40.50
C GLU A 249 -34.99 0.79 -41.84
N GLU A 250 -36.17 0.26 -42.08
CA GLU A 250 -36.84 0.12 -43.37
C GLU A 250 -38.10 0.95 -43.39
#